data_5e5ee1ba51261f3a47f48da777eb78b8
#
_entry.id   5e5ee1ba51261f3a47f48da777eb78b8
#
_cell.length_a   1.000
_cell.length_b   1.000
_cell.length_c   1.000
_cell.angle_alpha   90.00
_cell.angle_beta   90.00
_cell.angle_gamma   90.00
#
_symmetry.space_group_name_H-M   'P 1'
#
loop_
_entity.id
_entity.type
_entity.pdbx_description
1 polymer ?
#
loop_
_entity_poly.entity_id
_entity_poly.type
_entity_poly.pdbx_seq_one_letter_code
_entity_poly.pdbx_strand_id
1 'polypeptide(L)'
;MIGRMFSILSLGAALPGAAMVAGLATVAALAPQSASAERIECPQSKIRREVTTALPSGWWNTPIVNSLTDVRVITIGGKKALQCLYGPAGSIQRYAPEGATCSTSGGAFECETASAGPQTFTTAALDIPQTYTADLDRGSVGAGNAADIWFQAETADLLYVAPRNGARLGVGDRSNRGYAGCSSARFTRDRVSLRDIPVGSYICVRTNEGRISQFRVNGVTGGSPKTLKIGYTTWR
;
A
#
# COMPACT_ATOMS: atom_id res chain seq x y z
N MET A 1 62.45 -6.76 -71.93
CA MET A 1 61.87 -8.10 -72.17
C MET A 1 60.92 -8.39 -71.07
N ILE A 2 59.64 -8.35 -71.42
CA ILE A 2 58.50 -9.16 -70.99
C ILE A 2 58.38 -9.38 -69.49
N GLY A 3 57.53 -8.60 -68.92
CA GLY A 3 57.00 -8.76 -67.59
C GLY A 3 55.59 -9.30 -67.59
N ARG A 4 55.11 -9.89 -66.59
CA ARG A 4 53.71 -10.30 -66.42
C ARG A 4 53.07 -9.65 -65.19
N MET A 5 51.99 -8.95 -65.44
CA MET A 5 51.01 -8.56 -64.49
C MET A 5 50.37 -9.76 -63.76
N PHE A 6 50.24 -9.70 -62.45
CA PHE A 6 49.30 -10.54 -61.67
C PHE A 6 48.42 -9.64 -60.82
N SER A 7 47.16 -9.60 -61.23
CA SER A 7 46.07 -9.08 -60.40
C SER A 7 45.76 -10.03 -59.25
N ILE A 8 45.72 -9.50 -58.08
CA ILE A 8 45.20 -10.22 -56.91
C ILE A 8 43.83 -9.60 -56.55
N LEU A 9 42.76 -10.36 -56.73
CA LEU A 9 41.42 -10.05 -56.22
C LEU A 9 41.46 -10.15 -54.68
N SER A 10 41.10 -9.08 -54.00
CA SER A 10 40.80 -9.10 -52.58
C SER A 10 39.33 -9.39 -52.37
N LEU A 11 39.01 -10.56 -51.85
CA LEU A 11 37.67 -10.86 -51.30
C LEU A 11 37.48 -10.05 -50.05
N GLY A 12 36.50 -9.15 -50.05
CA GLY A 12 36.00 -8.49 -48.88
C GLY A 12 35.07 -9.42 -48.09
N ALA A 13 35.48 -9.80 -46.88
CA ALA A 13 34.61 -10.50 -45.94
C ALA A 13 33.70 -9.47 -45.22
N ALA A 14 32.43 -9.56 -45.49
CA ALA A 14 31.41 -8.80 -44.75
C ALA A 14 31.16 -9.45 -43.39
N LEU A 15 31.40 -8.72 -42.30
CA LEU A 15 31.00 -9.10 -40.95
C LEU A 15 29.53 -8.73 -40.74
N PRO A 16 28.68 -9.60 -40.16
CA PRO A 16 27.32 -9.24 -39.79
C PRO A 16 27.31 -8.35 -38.56
N GLY A 17 26.72 -7.17 -38.68
CA GLY A 17 26.49 -6.23 -37.60
C GLY A 17 25.57 -6.85 -36.56
N ALA A 18 26.01 -6.96 -35.33
CA ALA A 18 25.18 -7.28 -34.18
C ALA A 18 24.31 -6.07 -33.85
N ALA A 19 23.02 -6.17 -34.11
CA ALA A 19 22.04 -5.21 -33.66
C ALA A 19 21.88 -5.34 -32.15
N MET A 20 22.42 -4.38 -31.38
CA MET A 20 22.10 -4.21 -29.96
C MET A 20 20.67 -3.73 -29.84
N VAL A 21 19.76 -4.60 -29.43
CA VAL A 21 18.41 -4.23 -28.97
C VAL A 21 18.58 -3.64 -27.60
N ALA A 22 18.56 -2.33 -27.49
CA ALA A 22 18.44 -1.62 -26.22
C ALA A 22 17.04 -1.85 -25.68
N GLY A 23 16.91 -2.80 -24.74
CA GLY A 23 15.69 -3.03 -23.98
C GLY A 23 15.41 -1.83 -23.07
N LEU A 24 14.48 -0.97 -23.45
CA LEU A 24 13.90 0.03 -22.56
C LEU A 24 13.09 -0.72 -21.48
N ALA A 25 13.69 -0.90 -20.30
CA ALA A 25 12.95 -1.32 -19.11
C ALA A 25 12.04 -0.16 -18.70
N THR A 26 10.77 -0.25 -19.06
CA THR A 26 9.72 0.64 -18.53
C THR A 26 9.52 0.31 -17.07
N VAL A 27 10.08 1.13 -16.19
CA VAL A 27 9.75 1.13 -14.76
C VAL A 27 8.31 1.64 -14.67
N ALA A 28 7.36 0.72 -14.50
CA ALA A 28 5.98 1.07 -14.16
C ALA A 28 6.01 1.69 -12.76
N ALA A 29 5.89 3.01 -12.68
CA ALA A 29 5.65 3.71 -11.43
C ALA A 29 4.28 3.26 -10.92
N LEU A 30 4.25 2.47 -9.84
CA LEU A 30 3.05 2.16 -9.07
C LEU A 30 2.58 3.47 -8.42
N ALA A 31 1.62 4.13 -9.06
CA ALA A 31 0.92 5.25 -8.45
C ALA A 31 0.23 4.77 -7.15
N PRO A 32 0.22 5.59 -6.08
CA PRO A 32 -0.56 5.27 -4.88
C PRO A 32 -2.01 5.10 -5.30
N GLN A 33 -2.61 3.96 -4.95
CA GLN A 33 -4.03 3.73 -5.17
C GLN A 33 -4.80 4.69 -4.26
N SER A 34 -5.35 5.73 -4.85
CA SER A 34 -6.26 6.66 -4.19
C SER A 34 -7.47 5.89 -3.68
N ALA A 35 -8.00 6.29 -2.52
CA ALA A 35 -9.31 5.83 -2.05
C ALA A 35 -10.31 6.03 -3.18
N SER A 36 -10.98 4.96 -3.62
CA SER A 36 -11.97 5.05 -4.69
C SER A 36 -13.27 5.57 -4.08
N ALA A 37 -13.63 6.81 -4.39
CA ALA A 37 -14.94 7.34 -4.10
C ALA A 37 -15.90 6.88 -5.22
N GLU A 38 -16.93 6.10 -4.88
CA GLU A 38 -17.99 5.67 -5.78
C GLU A 38 -19.22 6.51 -5.55
N ARG A 39 -19.69 7.22 -6.60
CA ARG A 39 -20.97 7.92 -6.58
C ARG A 39 -22.05 6.96 -7.05
N ILE A 40 -23.06 6.72 -6.20
CA ILE A 40 -24.20 5.85 -6.46
C ILE A 40 -25.44 6.70 -6.59
N GLU A 41 -26.03 6.75 -7.77
CA GLU A 41 -27.21 7.58 -8.07
C GLU A 41 -28.51 6.81 -7.87
N CYS A 42 -29.51 7.51 -7.33
CA CYS A 42 -30.90 7.04 -7.35
C CYS A 42 -31.54 7.37 -8.69
N PRO A 43 -32.40 6.48 -9.25
CA PRO A 43 -33.27 6.84 -10.37
C PRO A 43 -34.10 8.08 -10.04
N GLN A 44 -34.02 9.14 -10.88
CA GLN A 44 -34.59 10.44 -10.56
C GLN A 44 -36.12 10.51 -10.78
N SER A 45 -36.66 9.71 -11.70
CA SER A 45 -38.06 9.77 -12.09
C SER A 45 -38.59 8.43 -12.64
N LYS A 46 -39.90 8.34 -12.89
CA LYS A 46 -40.60 7.19 -13.50
C LYS A 46 -40.58 5.89 -12.64
N ILE A 47 -40.42 6.03 -11.33
CA ILE A 47 -40.63 4.89 -10.41
C ILE A 47 -42.12 4.71 -10.21
N ARG A 48 -42.62 3.51 -10.54
CA ARG A 48 -44.05 3.16 -10.34
C ARG A 48 -44.17 1.98 -9.40
N ARG A 49 -45.25 2.01 -8.62
CA ARG A 49 -45.71 0.88 -7.83
C ARG A 49 -46.68 0.08 -8.67
N GLU A 50 -46.52 -1.22 -8.76
CA GLU A 50 -47.32 -2.11 -9.57
C GLU A 50 -47.90 -3.24 -8.73
N VAL A 51 -49.16 -3.62 -9.00
CA VAL A 51 -49.78 -4.82 -8.42
C VAL A 51 -49.41 -5.99 -9.28
N THR A 52 -48.73 -6.99 -8.76
CA THR A 52 -48.25 -8.14 -9.47
C THR A 52 -49.21 -9.35 -9.43
N THR A 53 -50.21 -9.29 -8.57
CA THR A 53 -51.23 -10.34 -8.43
C THR A 53 -52.39 -10.07 -9.46
N ALA A 54 -52.95 -11.12 -10.06
CA ALA A 54 -54.09 -10.99 -10.93
C ALA A 54 -55.24 -10.31 -10.21
N LEU A 55 -55.80 -9.25 -10.83
CA LEU A 55 -56.94 -8.51 -10.27
C LEU A 55 -58.26 -9.24 -10.55
N PRO A 56 -59.23 -9.19 -9.63
CA PRO A 56 -60.58 -9.67 -9.86
C PRO A 56 -61.24 -8.96 -11.05
N SER A 57 -62.25 -9.61 -11.63
CA SER A 57 -63.00 -8.99 -12.74
C SER A 57 -63.62 -7.64 -12.36
N GLY A 58 -63.46 -6.63 -13.21
CA GLY A 58 -63.92 -5.28 -13.00
C GLY A 58 -63.01 -4.38 -12.18
N TRP A 59 -61.88 -4.87 -11.71
CA TRP A 59 -60.86 -4.09 -11.04
C TRP A 59 -59.75 -3.71 -11.97
N TRP A 60 -59.18 -2.51 -11.84
CA TRP A 60 -58.05 -2.02 -12.58
C TRP A 60 -57.01 -1.39 -11.63
N ASN A 61 -55.74 -1.39 -12.03
CA ASN A 61 -54.68 -0.75 -11.30
C ASN A 61 -54.42 0.65 -11.85
N THR A 62 -54.32 1.64 -10.95
CA THR A 62 -53.85 2.97 -11.29
C THR A 62 -52.39 3.08 -10.81
N PRO A 63 -51.41 3.03 -11.71
CA PRO A 63 -50.00 3.11 -11.30
C PRO A 63 -49.67 4.49 -10.73
N ILE A 64 -49.03 4.53 -9.58
CA ILE A 64 -48.49 5.73 -9.00
C ILE A 64 -47.08 5.94 -9.51
N VAL A 65 -46.86 7.00 -10.28
CA VAL A 65 -45.55 7.36 -10.83
C VAL A 65 -44.99 8.55 -10.04
N ASN A 66 -43.82 8.38 -9.48
CA ASN A 66 -43.18 9.39 -8.65
C ASN A 66 -41.73 9.63 -9.02
N SER A 67 -41.26 10.82 -8.67
CA SER A 67 -39.86 11.20 -8.71
C SER A 67 -39.21 10.95 -7.34
N LEU A 68 -37.88 10.95 -7.32
CA LEU A 68 -37.07 10.86 -6.09
C LEU A 68 -37.43 12.01 -5.15
N THR A 69 -37.75 11.68 -3.89
CA THR A 69 -38.09 12.66 -2.84
C THR A 69 -37.02 12.81 -1.78
N ASP A 70 -36.25 11.73 -1.49
CA ASP A 70 -35.21 11.73 -0.48
C ASP A 70 -34.29 10.54 -0.63
N VAL A 71 -33.10 10.62 -0.03
CA VAL A 71 -32.09 9.54 0.05
C VAL A 71 -31.59 9.38 1.47
N ARG A 72 -31.41 8.15 1.93
CA ARG A 72 -30.98 7.85 3.29
C ARG A 72 -30.01 6.68 3.34
N VAL A 73 -29.02 6.77 4.24
CA VAL A 73 -28.23 5.62 4.67
C VAL A 73 -28.88 5.03 5.90
N ILE A 74 -29.32 3.78 5.82
CA ILE A 74 -29.99 3.05 6.89
C ILE A 74 -29.20 1.82 7.33
N THR A 75 -29.65 1.13 8.36
CA THR A 75 -29.05 -0.14 8.80
C THR A 75 -30.10 -1.24 8.77
N ILE A 76 -29.83 -2.32 8.07
CA ILE A 76 -30.70 -3.49 7.94
C ILE A 76 -29.87 -4.73 8.35
N GLY A 77 -30.32 -5.44 9.39
CA GLY A 77 -29.61 -6.62 9.88
C GLY A 77 -28.15 -6.40 10.23
N GLY A 78 -27.82 -5.21 10.78
CA GLY A 78 -26.44 -4.84 11.13
C GLY A 78 -25.57 -4.36 9.96
N LYS A 79 -26.08 -4.38 8.72
CA LYS A 79 -25.37 -3.90 7.51
C LYS A 79 -25.91 -2.55 7.07
N LYS A 80 -25.03 -1.68 6.56
CA LYS A 80 -25.43 -0.41 5.95
C LYS A 80 -26.13 -0.66 4.62
N ALA A 81 -27.24 0.05 4.41
CA ALA A 81 -27.99 0.03 3.16
C ALA A 81 -28.32 1.46 2.69
N LEU A 82 -28.37 1.63 1.38
CA LEU A 82 -28.69 2.85 0.68
C LEU A 82 -30.17 2.80 0.31
N GLN A 83 -30.94 3.82 0.68
CA GLN A 83 -32.38 3.88 0.42
C GLN A 83 -32.75 5.13 -0.36
N CYS A 84 -33.42 4.93 -1.51
CA CYS A 84 -33.99 6.00 -2.32
C CYS A 84 -35.50 5.99 -2.08
N LEU A 85 -36.09 7.14 -1.70
CA LEU A 85 -37.51 7.31 -1.38
C LEU A 85 -38.27 8.01 -2.53
N TYR A 86 -39.47 7.55 -2.81
CA TYR A 86 -40.32 8.06 -3.90
C TYR A 86 -41.74 8.37 -3.39
N GLY A 87 -41.87 8.90 -2.17
CA GLY A 87 -43.17 9.23 -1.56
C GLY A 87 -44.11 8.02 -1.55
N PRO A 88 -45.35 8.17 -2.07
CA PRO A 88 -46.37 7.10 -2.07
C PRO A 88 -45.98 5.88 -2.91
N ALA A 89 -45.03 6.00 -3.86
CA ALA A 89 -44.54 4.84 -4.63
C ALA A 89 -43.64 3.93 -3.80
N GLY A 90 -43.19 4.38 -2.61
CA GLY A 90 -42.37 3.57 -1.72
C GLY A 90 -40.90 3.90 -1.79
N SER A 91 -40.04 2.88 -1.65
CA SER A 91 -38.60 3.03 -1.72
C SER A 91 -37.92 1.86 -2.41
N ILE A 92 -36.75 2.11 -2.96
CA ILE A 92 -35.83 1.07 -3.39
C ILE A 92 -34.58 1.09 -2.50
N GLN A 93 -33.96 -0.07 -2.33
CA GLN A 93 -32.85 -0.23 -1.42
C GLN A 93 -31.79 -1.15 -2.01
N ARG A 94 -30.52 -0.90 -1.66
CA ARG A 94 -29.42 -1.81 -1.87
C ARG A 94 -28.46 -1.76 -0.69
N TYR A 95 -27.70 -2.81 -0.45
CA TYR A 95 -26.60 -2.72 0.51
C TYR A 95 -25.51 -1.77 0.03
N ALA A 96 -24.90 -1.03 0.94
CA ALA A 96 -23.71 -0.26 0.67
C ALA A 96 -22.57 -1.20 0.22
N PRO A 97 -21.62 -0.72 -0.57
CA PRO A 97 -20.42 -1.50 -0.90
C PRO A 97 -19.72 -1.97 0.39
N GLU A 98 -19.15 -3.15 0.35
CA GLU A 98 -18.49 -3.75 1.53
C GLU A 98 -17.32 -2.88 1.98
N GLY A 99 -17.26 -2.61 3.31
CA GLY A 99 -16.22 -1.76 3.90
C GLY A 99 -16.32 -0.27 3.57
N ALA A 100 -17.37 0.17 2.83
CA ALA A 100 -17.55 1.57 2.50
C ALA A 100 -18.27 2.35 3.60
N THR A 101 -17.85 3.61 3.79
CA THR A 101 -18.62 4.64 4.51
C THR A 101 -19.34 5.50 3.49
N CYS A 102 -20.67 5.50 3.54
CA CYS A 102 -21.51 6.25 2.61
C CYS A 102 -22.15 7.44 3.29
N SER A 103 -22.21 8.57 2.59
CA SER A 103 -22.95 9.77 2.93
C SER A 103 -23.95 10.12 1.82
N THR A 104 -24.93 10.98 2.09
CA THR A 104 -25.90 11.44 1.11
C THR A 104 -25.46 12.78 0.52
N SER A 105 -25.58 12.96 -0.80
CA SER A 105 -25.22 14.20 -1.50
C SER A 105 -26.08 14.38 -2.76
N GLY A 106 -26.88 15.45 -2.81
CA GLY A 106 -27.59 15.86 -4.03
C GLY A 106 -28.51 14.78 -4.66
N GLY A 107 -29.19 13.97 -3.85
CA GLY A 107 -30.04 12.87 -4.35
C GLY A 107 -29.27 11.61 -4.76
N ALA A 108 -28.01 11.49 -4.36
CA ALA A 108 -27.13 10.36 -4.57
C ALA A 108 -26.41 9.98 -3.28
N PHE A 109 -25.57 8.95 -3.34
CA PHE A 109 -24.69 8.52 -2.27
C PHE A 109 -23.24 8.65 -2.71
N GLU A 110 -22.42 9.27 -1.87
CA GLU A 110 -20.97 9.24 -2.00
C GLU A 110 -20.44 8.17 -1.03
N CYS A 111 -19.93 7.08 -1.58
CA CYS A 111 -19.40 5.95 -0.83
C CYS A 111 -17.87 5.90 -0.96
N GLU A 112 -17.18 6.10 0.15
CA GLU A 112 -15.74 5.94 0.23
C GLU A 112 -15.42 4.57 0.81
N THR A 113 -14.84 3.71 0.01
CA THR A 113 -14.17 2.53 0.54
C THR A 113 -12.89 3.01 1.24
N ALA A 114 -12.73 2.67 2.52
CA ALA A 114 -11.42 2.79 3.12
C ALA A 114 -10.43 2.11 2.16
N SER A 115 -9.45 2.85 1.70
CA SER A 115 -8.37 2.25 0.90
C SER A 115 -7.94 0.99 1.64
N ALA A 116 -7.89 -0.15 0.96
CA ALA A 116 -7.35 -1.37 1.54
C ALA A 116 -6.09 -0.94 2.27
N GLY A 117 -6.07 -1.12 3.59
CA GLY A 117 -4.96 -0.62 4.41
C GLY A 117 -3.65 -1.09 3.81
N PRO A 118 -2.53 -0.47 4.14
CA PRO A 118 -1.27 -0.77 3.50
C PRO A 118 -1.02 -2.27 3.55
N GLN A 119 -0.76 -2.85 2.39
CA GLN A 119 -0.48 -4.28 2.31
C GLN A 119 0.90 -4.56 2.93
N THR A 120 0.97 -5.57 3.76
CA THR A 120 2.26 -6.07 4.25
C THR A 120 3.10 -6.51 3.05
N PHE A 121 4.29 -5.94 2.94
CA PHE A 121 5.30 -6.33 1.95
C PHE A 121 6.18 -7.45 2.51
N THR A 122 6.73 -7.25 3.72
CA THR A 122 7.56 -8.21 4.43
C THR A 122 7.32 -8.09 5.93
N THR A 123 7.32 -9.22 6.64
CA THR A 123 7.28 -9.26 8.10
C THR A 123 8.08 -10.46 8.60
N ALA A 124 8.94 -10.24 9.59
CA ALA A 124 9.74 -11.30 10.22
C ALA A 124 10.30 -10.86 11.57
N ALA A 125 10.96 -11.80 12.24
CA ALA A 125 11.91 -11.51 13.31
C ALA A 125 13.34 -11.61 12.73
N LEU A 126 14.21 -10.70 13.17
CA LEU A 126 15.63 -10.69 12.80
C LEU A 126 16.51 -10.68 14.05
N ASP A 127 17.54 -11.49 14.01
CA ASP A 127 18.64 -11.51 14.96
C ASP A 127 19.85 -10.86 14.27
N ILE A 128 20.17 -9.63 14.66
CA ILE A 128 21.21 -8.81 14.02
C ILE A 128 22.45 -8.83 14.89
N PRO A 129 23.54 -9.54 14.53
CA PRO A 129 24.77 -9.52 15.29
C PRO A 129 25.39 -8.12 15.33
N GLN A 130 26.16 -7.85 16.35
CA GLN A 130 26.94 -6.61 16.49
C GLN A 130 27.76 -6.35 15.23
N THR A 131 27.73 -5.10 14.74
CA THR A 131 28.37 -4.63 13.50
C THR A 131 27.71 -5.08 12.19
N TYR A 132 26.63 -5.86 12.23
CA TYR A 132 25.90 -6.28 11.05
C TYR A 132 24.80 -5.31 10.66
N THR A 133 24.47 -5.32 9.38
CA THR A 133 23.39 -4.56 8.78
C THR A 133 22.17 -5.44 8.54
N ALA A 134 20.99 -4.84 8.38
CA ALA A 134 19.76 -5.54 8.01
C ALA A 134 18.98 -4.76 6.96
N ASP A 135 18.37 -5.50 6.04
CA ASP A 135 17.43 -5.05 5.02
C ASP A 135 16.01 -5.44 5.47
N LEU A 136 15.16 -4.44 5.70
CA LEU A 136 13.79 -4.62 6.16
C LEU A 136 12.82 -4.82 4.99
N ASP A 137 13.27 -4.63 3.76
CA ASP A 137 12.48 -4.92 2.57
C ASP A 137 12.53 -6.41 2.23
N ARG A 138 13.67 -7.07 2.45
CA ARG A 138 13.87 -8.50 2.15
C ARG A 138 13.96 -9.39 3.38
N GLY A 139 14.11 -8.82 4.58
CA GLY A 139 14.29 -9.58 5.80
C GLY A 139 15.63 -10.28 5.91
N SER A 140 16.69 -9.66 5.44
CA SER A 140 18.01 -10.26 5.45
C SER A 140 19.01 -9.50 6.33
N VAL A 141 19.94 -10.26 6.94
CA VAL A 141 21.04 -9.73 7.76
C VAL A 141 22.33 -9.82 6.95
N GLY A 142 23.19 -8.81 7.08
CA GLY A 142 24.43 -8.71 6.30
C GLY A 142 24.22 -8.16 4.88
N ALA A 143 23.17 -7.39 4.64
CA ALA A 143 22.67 -7.00 3.32
C ALA A 143 23.53 -5.96 2.55
N GLY A 144 24.61 -5.44 3.14
CA GLY A 144 25.51 -4.50 2.44
C GLY A 144 24.83 -3.25 1.92
N ASN A 145 24.84 -3.04 0.59
CA ASN A 145 24.24 -1.87 -0.04
C ASN A 145 22.70 -1.87 -0.07
N ALA A 146 22.06 -2.99 0.19
CA ALA A 146 20.60 -3.07 0.32
C ALA A 146 20.09 -2.83 1.74
N ALA A 147 20.99 -2.62 2.72
CA ALA A 147 20.63 -2.49 4.12
C ALA A 147 19.93 -1.17 4.43
N ASP A 148 18.93 -1.23 5.31
CA ASP A 148 18.22 -0.08 5.87
C ASP A 148 18.81 0.37 7.18
N ILE A 149 19.21 -0.58 8.02
CA ILE A 149 19.74 -0.32 9.35
C ILE A 149 21.04 -1.07 9.60
N TRP A 150 21.82 -0.51 10.52
CA TRP A 150 23.06 -1.08 11.01
C TRP A 150 23.03 -1.13 12.53
N PHE A 151 23.24 -2.30 13.12
CA PHE A 151 23.49 -2.43 14.55
C PHE A 151 24.95 -2.06 14.83
N GLN A 152 25.19 -0.79 15.09
CA GLN A 152 26.50 -0.22 15.35
C GLN A 152 26.87 -0.35 16.83
N ALA A 153 28.05 -0.85 17.11
CA ALA A 153 28.64 -0.84 18.44
C ALA A 153 29.95 -0.05 18.45
N GLU A 154 30.07 0.95 19.30
CA GLU A 154 31.33 1.66 19.55
C GLU A 154 32.10 1.00 20.71
N THR A 155 31.36 0.57 21.72
CA THR A 155 31.87 -0.22 22.85
C THR A 155 30.86 -1.29 23.22
N ALA A 156 31.13 -2.09 24.23
CA ALA A 156 30.19 -3.06 24.79
C ALA A 156 28.86 -2.42 25.27
N ASP A 157 28.88 -1.15 25.64
CA ASP A 157 27.73 -0.44 26.22
C ASP A 157 27.19 0.70 25.35
N LEU A 158 27.98 1.17 24.40
CA LEU A 158 27.59 2.21 23.45
C LEU A 158 27.12 1.57 22.13
N LEU A 159 25.83 1.26 22.10
CA LEU A 159 25.16 0.54 21.04
C LEU A 159 24.11 1.44 20.37
N TYR A 160 24.04 1.39 19.04
CA TYR A 160 23.17 2.24 18.24
C TYR A 160 22.48 1.45 17.14
N VAL A 161 21.33 1.94 16.71
CA VAL A 161 20.76 1.64 15.41
C VAL A 161 21.02 2.83 14.51
N ALA A 162 21.75 2.64 13.44
CA ALA A 162 22.07 3.67 12.46
C ALA A 162 21.39 3.39 11.12
N PRO A 163 20.73 4.39 10.49
CA PRO A 163 20.17 4.21 9.16
C PRO A 163 21.29 4.09 8.11
N ARG A 164 21.05 3.32 7.05
CA ARG A 164 22.01 3.05 5.98
C ARG A 164 21.40 3.31 4.61
N ASN A 165 22.25 3.54 3.60
CA ASN A 165 21.92 3.61 2.19
C ASN A 165 20.74 4.55 1.84
N GLY A 166 20.57 5.62 2.60
CA GLY A 166 19.46 6.57 2.39
C GLY A 166 18.20 6.31 3.24
N ALA A 167 18.14 5.18 3.94
CA ALA A 167 17.08 4.94 4.92
C ALA A 167 17.09 6.00 6.04
N ARG A 168 15.98 6.13 6.75
CA ARG A 168 15.79 7.10 7.83
C ARG A 168 15.01 6.49 8.99
N LEU A 169 15.28 6.97 10.22
CA LEU A 169 14.64 6.51 11.44
C LEU A 169 13.67 7.55 11.99
N GLY A 170 12.53 7.09 12.52
CA GLY A 170 11.53 7.91 13.20
C GLY A 170 11.17 7.33 14.57
N VAL A 171 11.80 7.80 15.63
CA VAL A 171 11.64 7.26 17.00
C VAL A 171 10.26 7.62 17.57
N GLY A 172 9.89 8.90 17.56
CA GLY A 172 8.63 9.39 18.13
C GLY A 172 8.50 9.05 19.63
N ASP A 173 7.30 8.68 20.04
CA ASP A 173 6.96 8.27 21.41
C ASP A 173 7.28 6.79 21.71
N ARG A 174 7.83 6.08 20.76
CA ARG A 174 8.19 4.65 20.84
C ARG A 174 7.03 3.68 20.96
N SER A 175 5.79 4.14 20.78
CA SER A 175 4.59 3.30 20.72
C SER A 175 4.45 2.59 19.37
N ASN A 176 3.58 1.58 19.33
CA ASN A 176 3.19 0.94 18.06
C ASN A 176 2.27 1.88 17.27
N ARG A 177 2.82 2.52 16.25
CA ARG A 177 2.13 3.49 15.41
C ARG A 177 1.54 2.89 14.14
N GLY A 178 1.93 1.66 13.80
CA GLY A 178 1.54 1.01 12.55
C GLY A 178 1.92 1.83 11.30
N TYR A 179 1.34 1.49 10.17
CA TYR A 179 1.62 2.20 8.91
C TYR A 179 1.22 3.68 8.98
N ALA A 180 0.01 3.98 9.42
CA ALA A 180 -0.51 5.36 9.40
C ALA A 180 0.36 6.30 10.25
N GLY A 181 0.72 5.89 11.46
CA GLY A 181 1.58 6.69 12.31
C GLY A 181 3.04 6.74 11.83
N CYS A 182 3.54 5.69 11.17
CA CYS A 182 4.87 5.71 10.59
C CYS A 182 4.93 6.52 9.29
N SER A 183 3.87 6.55 8.48
CA SER A 183 3.82 7.37 7.27
C SER A 183 3.93 8.87 7.56
N SER A 184 3.40 9.32 8.70
CA SER A 184 3.44 10.71 9.16
C SER A 184 4.60 11.01 10.13
N ALA A 185 5.51 10.05 10.37
CA ALA A 185 6.60 10.22 11.31
C ALA A 185 7.63 11.26 10.83
N ARG A 186 8.25 11.94 11.80
CA ARG A 186 9.44 12.75 11.52
C ARG A 186 10.64 11.83 11.43
N PHE A 187 11.26 11.80 10.27
CA PHE A 187 12.40 10.95 9.98
C PHE A 187 13.71 11.72 10.04
N THR A 188 14.74 11.11 10.64
CA THR A 188 16.12 11.62 10.69
C THR A 188 17.09 10.62 10.07
N ARG A 189 18.28 11.10 9.71
CA ARG A 189 19.42 10.27 9.30
C ARG A 189 20.37 9.98 10.46
N ASP A 190 20.06 10.49 11.64
CA ASP A 190 20.89 10.28 12.82
C ASP A 190 20.71 8.85 13.35
N ARG A 191 21.78 8.32 13.88
CA ARG A 191 21.73 7.06 14.63
C ARG A 191 21.02 7.27 15.98
N VAL A 192 20.38 6.23 16.46
CA VAL A 192 19.63 6.22 17.70
C VAL A 192 20.31 5.30 18.70
N SER A 193 20.57 5.78 19.91
CA SER A 193 21.14 4.96 20.99
C SER A 193 20.11 3.90 21.44
N LEU A 194 20.56 2.66 21.67
CA LEU A 194 19.70 1.64 22.26
C LEU A 194 19.27 1.96 23.69
N ARG A 195 19.92 2.89 24.37
CA ARG A 195 19.47 3.43 25.67
C ARG A 195 18.19 4.24 25.52
N ASP A 196 18.01 4.93 24.39
CA ASP A 196 16.84 5.76 24.10
C ASP A 196 15.66 4.94 23.56
N ILE A 197 15.93 3.72 23.10
CA ILE A 197 14.93 2.78 22.54
C ILE A 197 15.01 1.41 23.24
N PRO A 198 14.64 1.34 24.52
CA PRO A 198 14.70 0.11 25.30
C PRO A 198 13.81 -0.98 24.70
N VAL A 199 13.95 -2.20 25.20
CA VAL A 199 13.10 -3.34 24.84
C VAL A 199 11.62 -2.97 24.93
N GLY A 200 10.86 -3.30 23.91
CA GLY A 200 9.45 -2.93 23.76
C GLY A 200 9.22 -1.68 22.89
N SER A 201 10.25 -0.87 22.62
CA SER A 201 10.14 0.32 21.78
C SER A 201 9.86 -0.04 20.33
N TYR A 202 9.01 0.77 19.68
CA TYR A 202 8.73 0.72 18.25
C TYR A 202 9.35 1.89 17.52
N ILE A 203 10.04 1.63 16.43
CA ILE A 203 10.73 2.62 15.62
C ILE A 203 10.26 2.52 14.17
N CYS A 204 9.82 3.64 13.61
CA CYS A 204 9.51 3.73 12.20
C CYS A 204 10.79 3.83 11.37
N VAL A 205 10.78 3.20 10.23
CA VAL A 205 11.86 3.28 9.24
C VAL A 205 11.26 3.67 7.90
N ARG A 206 11.85 4.64 7.23
CA ARG A 206 11.70 4.78 5.79
C ARG A 206 12.87 4.04 5.18
N THR A 207 12.61 2.95 4.49
CA THR A 207 13.64 2.09 3.92
C THR A 207 14.42 2.80 2.81
N ASN A 208 15.55 2.24 2.42
CA ASN A 208 16.33 2.75 1.29
C ASN A 208 15.58 2.64 -0.05
N GLU A 209 14.61 1.73 -0.17
CA GLU A 209 13.70 1.59 -1.30
C GLU A 209 12.45 2.50 -1.18
N GLY A 210 12.37 3.32 -0.11
CA GLY A 210 11.31 4.32 0.11
C GLY A 210 10.05 3.80 0.79
N ARG A 211 9.99 2.51 1.15
CA ARG A 211 8.84 1.94 1.86
C ARG A 211 8.79 2.39 3.30
N ILE A 212 7.61 2.25 3.90
CA ILE A 212 7.41 2.45 5.33
C ILE A 212 7.57 1.09 6.02
N SER A 213 8.40 1.07 7.04
CA SER A 213 8.60 -0.07 7.92
C SER A 213 8.49 0.35 9.37
N GLN A 214 8.18 -0.58 10.24
CA GLN A 214 8.27 -0.41 11.69
C GLN A 214 8.90 -1.65 12.30
N PHE A 215 9.89 -1.45 13.17
CA PHE A 215 10.38 -2.56 13.97
C PHE A 215 10.16 -2.32 15.46
N ARG A 216 10.03 -3.42 16.21
CA ARG A 216 10.02 -3.45 17.66
C ARG A 216 11.33 -4.02 18.16
N VAL A 217 11.92 -3.38 19.15
CA VAL A 217 13.09 -3.92 19.89
C VAL A 217 12.59 -5.04 20.81
N ASN A 218 12.94 -6.29 20.50
CA ASN A 218 12.56 -7.45 21.29
C ASN A 218 13.59 -7.83 22.34
N GLY A 219 14.85 -7.42 22.14
CA GLY A 219 15.93 -7.65 23.11
C GLY A 219 17.31 -7.35 22.55
N VAL A 220 18.26 -7.26 23.46
CA VAL A 220 19.70 -7.30 23.16
C VAL A 220 20.28 -8.42 24.00
N THR A 221 20.82 -9.43 23.36
CA THR A 221 21.31 -10.66 24.02
C THR A 221 22.79 -10.91 23.71
N GLY A 222 23.39 -11.83 24.44
CA GLY A 222 24.79 -12.20 24.30
C GLY A 222 25.74 -11.33 25.12
N GLY A 223 26.96 -11.78 25.24
CA GLY A 223 28.06 -11.04 25.93
C GLY A 223 28.76 -10.07 24.98
N SER A 224 29.83 -10.57 24.32
CA SER A 224 30.54 -9.88 23.23
C SER A 224 30.92 -10.95 22.20
N PRO A 225 30.40 -10.88 20.95
CA PRO A 225 29.52 -9.87 20.39
C PRO A 225 28.07 -9.97 20.90
N LYS A 226 27.35 -8.84 20.91
CA LYS A 226 25.92 -8.77 21.22
C LYS A 226 25.07 -9.02 19.99
N THR A 227 23.79 -9.40 20.20
CA THR A 227 22.81 -9.58 19.14
C THR A 227 21.57 -8.74 19.44
N LEU A 228 21.20 -7.85 18.54
CA LEU A 228 19.95 -7.09 18.58
C LEU A 228 18.85 -7.95 17.98
N LYS A 229 17.79 -8.19 18.74
CA LYS A 229 16.60 -8.92 18.31
C LYS A 229 15.47 -7.93 18.00
N ILE A 230 14.92 -7.99 16.80
CA ILE A 230 13.80 -7.16 16.40
C ILE A 230 12.69 -8.02 15.78
N GLY A 231 11.44 -7.54 15.87
CA GLY A 231 10.33 -7.98 15.02
C GLY A 231 9.92 -6.80 14.17
N TYR A 232 9.70 -6.97 12.87
CA TYR A 232 9.40 -5.85 11.99
C TYR A 232 8.29 -6.18 11.00
N THR A 233 7.70 -5.12 10.45
CA THR A 233 6.76 -5.17 9.31
C THR A 233 7.09 -4.02 8.38
N THR A 234 7.26 -4.32 7.09
CA THR A 234 7.39 -3.36 5.99
C THR A 234 6.11 -3.41 5.16
N TRP A 235 5.61 -2.25 4.74
CA TRP A 235 4.38 -2.12 3.94
C TRP A 235 4.67 -1.57 2.55
N ARG A 236 3.74 -1.91 1.63
CA ARG A 236 3.71 -1.38 0.26
C ARG A 236 3.02 -0.02 0.22
#